data_082d7a86911a20276be4a5d0fb434ad6
#
_entry.id   082d7a86911a20276be4a5d0fb434ad6
#
_cell.length_a   1.000
_cell.length_b   1.000
_cell.length_c   1.000
_cell.angle_alpha   90.00
_cell.angle_beta   90.00
_cell.angle_gamma   90.00
#
_symmetry.space_group_name_H-M   'P 1'
#
loop_
_entity.id
_entity.type
_entity.pdbx_description
1 polymer ?
#
loop_
_entity_poly.entity_id
_entity_poly.type
_entity_poly.pdbx_seq_one_letter_code
_entity_poly.pdbx_strand_id
1 'polypeptide(L)'
;RTHGITKNHSEMINDVPGPWYYEQQLLGFNFRMSDVHAALGLSQLSKLKIFTQERNIIAERYNNKLKSYNIQLPTIKDSNYCSFHLYVINLENKENHLRVFNDLRQNNIGVNVHYIPIHLHPYYKKLGFKEGDYKECESFSSRAISIPMYPSLSIDQQDHVIKTIINVL
;
A
#
# COMPACT_ATOMS: atom_id res chain seq x y z
N ARG A 1 -16.53 12.22 -13.23
CA ARG A 1 -16.13 11.75 -14.58
C ARG A 1 -16.97 12.37 -15.70
N THR A 2 -18.23 12.61 -15.44
CA THR A 2 -19.23 13.07 -16.44
C THR A 2 -19.67 14.51 -16.23
N HIS A 3 -18.87 15.37 -15.64
CA HIS A 3 -19.20 16.76 -15.28
C HIS A 3 -20.43 16.90 -14.34
N GLY A 4 -20.87 15.80 -13.71
CA GLY A 4 -22.12 15.78 -12.96
C GLY A 4 -23.38 15.76 -13.84
N ILE A 5 -23.23 15.35 -15.11
CA ILE A 5 -24.29 15.30 -16.11
C ILE A 5 -24.93 13.91 -16.13
N THR A 6 -26.25 13.87 -16.19
CA THR A 6 -27.04 12.68 -16.50
C THR A 6 -27.78 12.81 -17.84
N LYS A 7 -27.94 11.66 -18.52
CA LYS A 7 -28.85 11.47 -19.65
C LYS A 7 -29.96 10.46 -19.30
N ASN A 8 -30.01 10.01 -18.06
CA ASN A 8 -31.05 9.09 -17.60
C ASN A 8 -32.32 9.87 -17.32
N HIS A 9 -33.35 9.61 -18.07
CA HIS A 9 -34.65 10.29 -17.97
C HIS A 9 -35.27 10.18 -16.59
N SER A 10 -35.06 9.09 -15.86
CA SER A 10 -35.59 8.90 -14.49
C SER A 10 -34.91 9.78 -13.43
N GLU A 11 -33.74 10.38 -13.78
CA GLU A 11 -32.98 11.26 -12.91
C GLU A 11 -33.13 12.75 -13.28
N MET A 12 -33.79 13.04 -14.40
CA MET A 12 -33.99 14.41 -14.87
C MET A 12 -35.11 15.10 -14.09
N ILE A 13 -34.93 16.39 -13.86
CA ILE A 13 -35.89 17.25 -13.12
C ILE A 13 -36.86 17.93 -14.08
N ASN A 14 -36.42 18.27 -15.28
CA ASN A 14 -37.23 18.96 -16.27
C ASN A 14 -37.77 18.00 -17.32
N ASP A 15 -38.79 18.40 -18.06
CA ASP A 15 -39.27 17.66 -19.23
C ASP A 15 -38.22 17.57 -20.29
N VAL A 16 -38.13 16.42 -20.95
CA VAL A 16 -37.14 16.12 -21.97
C VAL A 16 -37.61 16.60 -23.34
N PRO A 17 -37.10 17.74 -23.87
CA PRO A 17 -37.60 18.32 -25.12
C PRO A 17 -37.12 17.56 -26.36
N GLY A 18 -36.11 16.64 -26.24
CA GLY A 18 -35.60 15.86 -27.35
C GLY A 18 -34.36 15.02 -27.00
N PRO A 19 -33.90 14.15 -27.92
CA PRO A 19 -32.84 13.16 -27.67
C PRO A 19 -31.45 13.76 -27.39
N TRP A 20 -31.26 15.03 -27.64
CA TRP A 20 -30.01 15.76 -27.33
C TRP A 20 -29.95 16.27 -25.90
N TYR A 21 -31.07 16.26 -25.17
CA TYR A 21 -31.20 16.88 -23.84
C TYR A 21 -30.39 16.10 -22.78
N TYR A 22 -29.85 16.82 -21.84
CA TYR A 22 -29.19 16.31 -20.67
C TYR A 22 -29.25 17.34 -19.56
N GLU A 23 -29.06 16.93 -18.32
CA GLU A 23 -29.02 17.83 -17.18
C GLU A 23 -27.74 17.66 -16.37
N GLN A 24 -27.19 18.77 -15.91
CA GLN A 24 -26.16 18.77 -14.89
C GLN A 24 -26.83 18.75 -13.51
N GLN A 25 -26.73 17.64 -12.80
CA GLN A 25 -27.35 17.42 -11.49
C GLN A 25 -26.46 17.86 -10.33
N LEU A 26 -25.14 17.91 -10.53
CA LEU A 26 -24.18 18.30 -9.51
C LEU A 26 -22.89 18.86 -10.17
N LEU A 27 -22.06 19.55 -9.37
CA LEU A 27 -20.76 19.99 -9.83
C LEU A 27 -19.82 18.79 -9.91
N GLY A 28 -19.54 18.34 -11.13
CA GLY A 28 -18.64 17.23 -11.41
C GLY A 28 -17.38 17.63 -12.18
N PHE A 29 -16.41 16.74 -12.21
CA PHE A 29 -15.13 16.94 -12.90
C PHE A 29 -15.08 16.23 -14.25
N ASN A 30 -14.12 16.62 -15.10
CA ASN A 30 -13.81 15.97 -16.36
C ASN A 30 -12.71 14.89 -16.18
N PHE A 31 -12.83 14.04 -15.19
CA PHE A 31 -11.84 12.98 -14.93
C PHE A 31 -12.09 11.78 -15.84
N ARG A 32 -11.44 11.79 -16.98
CA ARG A 32 -11.49 10.72 -17.98
C ARG A 32 -10.13 10.05 -18.13
N MET A 33 -10.15 8.74 -18.19
CA MET A 33 -8.98 7.96 -18.52
C MET A 33 -8.68 8.14 -20.01
N SER A 34 -7.43 8.42 -20.37
CA SER A 34 -7.03 8.44 -21.77
C SER A 34 -6.87 7.00 -22.29
N ASP A 35 -6.94 6.83 -23.61
CA ASP A 35 -6.81 5.51 -24.26
C ASP A 35 -5.46 4.86 -23.95
N VAL A 36 -4.39 5.64 -23.82
CA VAL A 36 -3.06 5.13 -23.43
C VAL A 36 -3.10 4.54 -22.02
N HIS A 37 -3.70 5.24 -21.06
CA HIS A 37 -3.87 4.71 -19.70
C HIS A 37 -4.79 3.49 -19.66
N ALA A 38 -5.85 3.48 -20.48
CA ALA A 38 -6.76 2.35 -20.58
C ALA A 38 -6.07 1.11 -21.14
N ALA A 39 -5.30 1.27 -22.22
CA ALA A 39 -4.52 0.18 -22.83
C ALA A 39 -3.47 -0.40 -21.86
N LEU A 40 -2.74 0.48 -21.14
CA LEU A 40 -1.80 0.05 -20.12
C LEU A 40 -2.52 -0.68 -18.99
N GLY A 41 -3.65 -0.15 -18.52
CA GLY A 41 -4.47 -0.77 -17.48
C GLY A 41 -4.94 -2.17 -17.85
N LEU A 42 -5.45 -2.36 -19.08
CA LEU A 42 -5.85 -3.68 -19.58
C LEU A 42 -4.67 -4.65 -19.64
N SER A 43 -3.51 -4.20 -20.13
CA SER A 43 -2.29 -5.01 -20.17
C SER A 43 -1.84 -5.45 -18.77
N GLN A 44 -1.90 -4.57 -17.76
CA GLN A 44 -1.52 -4.90 -16.39
C GLN A 44 -2.58 -5.77 -15.68
N LEU A 45 -3.86 -5.53 -15.95
CA LEU A 45 -4.95 -6.31 -15.36
C LEU A 45 -4.86 -7.80 -15.72
N SER A 46 -4.44 -8.14 -16.94
CA SER A 46 -4.23 -9.53 -17.34
C SER A 46 -3.17 -10.27 -16.52
N LYS A 47 -2.23 -9.55 -15.92
CA LYS A 47 -1.13 -10.09 -15.09
C LYS A 47 -1.45 -10.11 -13.59
N LEU A 48 -2.54 -9.47 -13.15
CA LEU A 48 -2.85 -9.24 -11.74
C LEU A 48 -2.85 -10.54 -10.92
N LYS A 49 -3.49 -11.60 -11.44
CA LYS A 49 -3.56 -12.88 -10.74
C LYS A 49 -2.18 -13.49 -10.51
N ILE A 50 -1.35 -13.50 -11.53
CA ILE A 50 0.03 -14.03 -11.46
C ILE A 50 0.84 -13.21 -10.47
N PHE A 51 0.82 -11.89 -10.59
CA PHE A 51 1.55 -11.00 -9.69
C PHE A 51 1.15 -11.17 -8.22
N THR A 52 -0.13 -11.40 -7.94
CA THR A 52 -0.60 -11.64 -6.58
C THR A 52 -0.15 -13.01 -6.07
N GLN A 53 -0.16 -14.05 -6.90
CA GLN A 53 0.34 -15.37 -6.54
C GLN A 53 1.84 -15.34 -6.22
N GLU A 54 2.67 -14.73 -7.07
CA GLU A 54 4.11 -14.60 -6.82
C GLU A 54 4.42 -13.84 -5.53
N ARG A 55 3.70 -12.75 -5.23
CA ARG A 55 3.84 -12.03 -3.96
C ARG A 55 3.47 -12.89 -2.76
N ASN A 56 2.48 -13.76 -2.85
CA ASN A 56 2.13 -14.69 -1.78
C ASN A 56 3.22 -15.75 -1.56
N ILE A 57 3.83 -16.29 -2.61
CA ILE A 57 4.97 -17.22 -2.51
C ILE A 57 6.15 -16.54 -1.78
N ILE A 58 6.47 -15.31 -2.17
CA ILE A 58 7.52 -14.51 -1.53
C ILE A 58 7.19 -14.26 -0.05
N ALA A 59 5.95 -13.88 0.26
CA ALA A 59 5.51 -13.62 1.63
C ALA A 59 5.58 -14.88 2.51
N GLU A 60 5.13 -16.02 1.99
CA GLU A 60 5.23 -17.30 2.69
C GLU A 60 6.69 -17.65 3.00
N ARG A 61 7.59 -17.44 2.05
CA ARG A 61 9.01 -17.67 2.27
C ARG A 61 9.60 -16.76 3.34
N TYR A 62 9.25 -15.47 3.35
CA TYR A 62 9.63 -14.55 4.43
C TYR A 62 9.09 -15.04 5.78
N ASN A 63 7.81 -15.41 5.86
CA ASN A 63 7.21 -15.93 7.08
C ASN A 63 7.98 -17.15 7.59
N ASN A 64 8.25 -18.13 6.74
CA ASN A 64 8.93 -19.36 7.13
C ASN A 64 10.38 -19.14 7.59
N LYS A 65 11.09 -18.20 6.98
CA LYS A 65 12.50 -17.93 7.29
C LYS A 65 12.71 -16.99 8.48
N LEU A 66 11.73 -16.11 8.75
CA LEU A 66 11.87 -15.05 9.76
C LEU A 66 11.06 -15.31 11.05
N LYS A 67 10.15 -16.30 11.09
CA LYS A 67 9.25 -16.55 12.22
C LYS A 67 9.93 -16.87 13.56
N SER A 68 11.18 -17.32 13.54
CA SER A 68 11.94 -17.65 14.76
C SER A 68 12.77 -16.48 15.31
N TYR A 69 12.74 -15.34 14.64
CA TYR A 69 13.46 -14.15 15.06
C TYR A 69 12.54 -13.18 15.78
N ASN A 70 13.13 -12.34 16.61
CA ASN A 70 12.40 -11.42 17.49
C ASN A 70 11.88 -10.18 16.72
N ILE A 71 11.02 -10.44 15.73
CA ILE A 71 10.30 -9.46 14.92
C ILE A 71 8.86 -9.92 14.71
N GLN A 72 7.95 -8.97 14.61
CA GLN A 72 6.56 -9.25 14.27
C GLN A 72 6.38 -9.25 12.75
N LEU A 73 5.83 -10.32 12.22
CA LEU A 73 5.50 -10.51 10.81
C LEU A 73 4.03 -10.17 10.54
N PRO A 74 3.67 -9.85 9.27
CA PRO A 74 2.28 -9.62 8.91
C PRO A 74 1.40 -10.84 9.23
N THR A 75 0.28 -10.61 9.91
CA THR A 75 -0.72 -11.65 10.19
C THR A 75 -1.93 -11.43 9.28
N ILE A 76 -2.25 -12.44 8.49
CA ILE A 76 -3.42 -12.44 7.60
C ILE A 76 -4.44 -13.43 8.19
N LYS A 77 -5.70 -13.00 8.37
CA LYS A 77 -6.78 -13.88 8.82
C LYS A 77 -7.08 -14.91 7.73
N ASP A 78 -7.41 -16.14 8.13
CA ASP A 78 -7.66 -17.26 7.21
C ASP A 78 -8.79 -16.98 6.19
N SER A 79 -9.74 -16.13 6.57
CA SER A 79 -10.82 -15.69 5.67
C SER A 79 -10.40 -14.67 4.61
N ASN A 80 -9.17 -14.16 4.67
CA ASN A 80 -8.71 -13.07 3.81
C ASN A 80 -7.62 -13.55 2.85
N TYR A 81 -7.65 -12.99 1.62
CA TYR A 81 -6.58 -13.14 0.66
C TYR A 81 -5.86 -11.79 0.50
N CYS A 82 -4.57 -11.77 0.82
CA CYS A 82 -3.75 -10.56 0.77
C CYS A 82 -2.99 -10.46 -0.55
N SER A 83 -2.99 -9.29 -1.19
CA SER A 83 -2.19 -9.04 -2.40
C SER A 83 -0.73 -8.68 -2.11
N PHE A 84 -0.36 -8.49 -0.85
CA PHE A 84 0.99 -8.12 -0.39
C PHE A 84 1.63 -7.00 -1.23
N HIS A 85 0.93 -5.86 -1.29
CA HIS A 85 1.53 -4.65 -1.88
C HIS A 85 2.83 -4.27 -1.16
N LEU A 86 2.82 -4.36 0.16
CA LEU A 86 3.98 -4.22 1.04
C LEU A 86 4.13 -5.48 1.90
N TYR A 87 5.37 -5.76 2.30
CA TYR A 87 5.66 -6.71 3.36
C TYR A 87 6.40 -5.94 4.47
N VAL A 88 5.72 -5.76 5.61
CA VAL A 88 6.21 -4.93 6.71
C VAL A 88 6.62 -5.84 7.87
N ILE A 89 7.89 -5.79 8.25
CA ILE A 89 8.35 -6.34 9.53
C ILE A 89 8.26 -5.28 10.60
N ASN A 90 7.95 -5.67 11.82
CA ASN A 90 7.89 -4.76 12.96
C ASN A 90 8.91 -5.23 14.01
N LEU A 91 9.89 -4.36 14.31
CA LEU A 91 10.93 -4.68 15.28
C LEU A 91 10.33 -4.73 16.69
N GLU A 92 10.92 -5.54 17.59
CA GLU A 92 10.48 -5.54 18.98
C GLU A 92 10.81 -4.20 19.67
N ASN A 93 12.02 -3.72 19.47
CA ASN A 93 12.51 -2.50 20.12
C ASN A 93 12.64 -1.36 19.12
N LYS A 94 11.94 -0.27 19.38
CA LYS A 94 11.99 0.96 18.56
C LYS A 94 13.38 1.60 18.54
N GLU A 95 14.17 1.42 19.57
CA GLU A 95 15.54 1.95 19.71
C GLU A 95 16.46 1.41 18.61
N ASN A 96 16.21 0.19 18.13
CA ASN A 96 16.97 -0.44 17.05
C ASN A 96 16.52 0.00 15.65
N HIS A 97 15.37 0.68 15.54
CA HIS A 97 14.73 0.93 14.24
C HIS A 97 15.64 1.68 13.25
N LEU A 98 16.23 2.80 13.68
CA LEU A 98 17.11 3.60 12.83
C LEU A 98 18.38 2.84 12.45
N ARG A 99 18.98 2.11 13.39
CA ARG A 99 20.17 1.29 13.16
C ARG A 99 19.87 0.21 12.12
N VAL A 100 18.85 -0.62 12.34
CA VAL A 100 18.47 -1.70 11.42
C VAL A 100 18.10 -1.16 10.05
N PHE A 101 17.36 -0.06 9.98
CA PHE A 101 17.04 0.60 8.73
C PHE A 101 18.29 1.01 7.94
N ASN A 102 19.26 1.66 8.61
CA ASN A 102 20.50 2.10 7.98
C ASN A 102 21.38 0.91 7.56
N ASP A 103 21.50 -0.12 8.39
CA ASP A 103 22.28 -1.32 8.09
C ASP A 103 21.73 -2.05 6.86
N LEU A 104 20.40 -2.16 6.73
CA LEU A 104 19.75 -2.72 5.54
C LEU A 104 20.07 -1.88 4.29
N ARG A 105 20.00 -0.55 4.38
CA ARG A 105 20.33 0.36 3.28
C ARG A 105 21.79 0.28 2.88
N GLN A 106 22.72 0.18 3.82
CA GLN A 106 24.15 0.01 3.56
C GLN A 106 24.47 -1.31 2.86
N ASN A 107 23.66 -2.34 3.08
CA ASN A 107 23.74 -3.62 2.40
C ASN A 107 22.95 -3.66 1.07
N ASN A 108 22.67 -2.49 0.48
CA ASN A 108 21.95 -2.33 -0.80
C ASN A 108 20.52 -2.92 -0.81
N ILE A 109 19.85 -2.99 0.35
CA ILE A 109 18.46 -3.39 0.44
C ILE A 109 17.58 -2.14 0.48
N GLY A 110 16.69 -2.01 -0.51
CA GLY A 110 15.72 -0.92 -0.58
C GLY A 110 14.62 -1.10 0.46
N VAL A 111 14.74 -0.40 1.58
CA VAL A 111 13.72 -0.39 2.66
C VAL A 111 13.08 0.98 2.80
N ASN A 112 11.87 1.01 3.36
CA ASN A 112 11.14 2.25 3.64
C ASN A 112 10.26 2.10 4.88
N VAL A 113 9.76 3.23 5.40
CA VAL A 113 8.77 3.27 6.48
C VAL A 113 7.42 3.70 5.90
N HIS A 114 6.43 2.82 5.95
CA HIS A 114 5.07 3.08 5.50
C HIS A 114 4.08 2.98 6.66
N TYR A 115 3.68 4.11 7.28
CA TYR A 115 4.08 5.50 7.03
C TYR A 115 4.22 6.23 8.36
N ILE A 116 4.74 7.48 8.33
CA ILE A 116 4.59 8.37 9.48
C ILE A 116 3.08 8.54 9.75
N PRO A 117 2.61 8.40 11.00
CA PRO A 117 1.19 8.56 11.33
C PRO A 117 0.64 9.91 10.86
N ILE A 118 -0.50 9.87 10.16
CA ILE A 118 -1.07 11.06 9.50
C ILE A 118 -1.27 12.20 10.47
N HIS A 119 -1.75 11.92 11.70
CA HIS A 119 -2.00 12.93 12.73
C HIS A 119 -0.74 13.65 13.21
N LEU A 120 0.46 13.08 12.98
CA LEU A 120 1.74 13.70 13.33
C LEU A 120 2.28 14.64 12.25
N HIS A 121 1.67 14.70 11.07
CA HIS A 121 2.08 15.67 10.05
C HIS A 121 1.68 17.10 10.42
N PRO A 122 2.48 18.11 10.01
CA PRO A 122 2.25 19.50 10.38
C PRO A 122 0.85 20.02 10.07
N TYR A 123 0.25 19.59 8.96
CA TYR A 123 -1.12 19.97 8.61
C TYR A 123 -2.13 19.54 9.66
N TYR A 124 -2.06 18.28 10.08
CA TYR A 124 -3.01 17.73 11.07
C TYR A 124 -2.72 18.25 12.48
N LYS A 125 -1.44 18.49 12.83
CA LYS A 125 -1.09 19.16 14.09
C LYS A 125 -1.73 20.54 14.22
N LYS A 126 -1.84 21.30 13.11
CA LYS A 126 -2.57 22.59 13.10
C LYS A 126 -4.08 22.44 13.36
N LEU A 127 -4.66 21.25 13.10
CA LEU A 127 -6.06 20.92 13.40
C LEU A 127 -6.27 20.43 14.83
N GLY A 128 -5.21 20.39 15.67
CA GLY A 128 -5.28 20.03 17.09
C GLY A 128 -4.82 18.61 17.42
N PHE A 129 -4.48 17.78 16.42
CA PHE A 129 -3.92 16.45 16.66
C PHE A 129 -2.50 16.51 17.22
N LYS A 130 -2.15 15.55 18.06
CA LYS A 130 -0.86 15.51 18.74
C LYS A 130 -0.36 14.08 18.97
N GLU A 131 0.89 13.96 19.37
CA GLU A 131 1.46 12.69 19.81
C GLU A 131 0.70 12.16 21.04
N GLY A 132 0.47 10.86 21.05
CA GLY A 132 -0.32 10.15 22.06
C GLY A 132 -1.81 9.99 21.74
N ASP A 133 -2.32 10.66 20.71
CA ASP A 133 -3.74 10.54 20.32
C ASP A 133 -4.06 9.16 19.73
N TYR A 134 -3.07 8.52 19.06
CA TYR A 134 -3.23 7.20 18.41
C TYR A 134 -2.03 6.30 18.72
N LYS A 135 -1.90 5.88 19.97
CA LYS A 135 -0.74 5.16 20.52
C LYS A 135 -0.36 3.89 19.73
N GLU A 136 -1.34 3.11 19.28
CA GLU A 136 -1.06 1.87 18.51
C GLU A 136 -0.46 2.20 17.14
N CYS A 137 -0.97 3.22 16.46
CA CYS A 137 -0.43 3.69 15.18
C CYS A 137 0.99 4.23 15.33
N GLU A 138 1.24 5.01 16.37
CA GLU A 138 2.55 5.57 16.70
C GLU A 138 3.55 4.47 17.05
N SER A 139 3.14 3.53 17.91
CA SER A 139 3.94 2.36 18.29
C SER A 139 4.29 1.50 17.09
N PHE A 140 3.32 1.21 16.21
CA PHE A 140 3.56 0.47 14.98
C PHE A 140 4.57 1.19 14.08
N SER A 141 4.32 2.46 13.78
CA SER A 141 5.18 3.24 12.88
C SER A 141 6.62 3.37 13.36
N SER A 142 6.82 3.48 14.67
CA SER A 142 8.17 3.63 15.26
C SER A 142 9.04 2.37 15.14
N ARG A 143 8.46 1.23 14.72
CA ARG A 143 9.14 -0.06 14.64
C ARG A 143 9.03 -0.72 13.25
N ALA A 144 8.19 -0.18 12.37
CA ALA A 144 7.84 -0.76 11.07
C ALA A 144 8.92 -0.50 10.02
N ILE A 145 9.34 -1.56 9.32
CA ILE A 145 10.23 -1.48 8.15
C ILE A 145 9.60 -2.30 7.03
N SER A 146 9.33 -1.66 5.90
CA SER A 146 8.90 -2.35 4.68
C SER A 146 10.12 -2.86 3.94
N ILE A 147 10.14 -4.16 3.69
CA ILE A 147 11.22 -4.87 2.99
C ILE A 147 10.81 -5.17 1.54
N PRO A 148 11.74 -5.50 0.63
CA PRO A 148 11.45 -5.74 -0.77
C PRO A 148 10.33 -6.75 -1.00
N MET A 149 9.31 -6.34 -1.79
CA MET A 149 8.14 -7.14 -2.12
C MET A 149 7.63 -6.78 -3.52
N TYR A 150 8.02 -7.58 -4.53
CA TYR A 150 7.56 -7.44 -5.92
C TYR A 150 7.60 -8.78 -6.65
N PRO A 151 6.74 -9.03 -7.66
CA PRO A 151 6.57 -10.36 -8.25
C PRO A 151 7.84 -11.00 -8.81
N SER A 152 8.77 -10.20 -9.33
CA SER A 152 10.02 -10.69 -9.93
C SER A 152 11.20 -10.74 -8.96
N LEU A 153 10.98 -10.66 -7.63
CA LEU A 153 12.04 -10.81 -6.63
C LEU A 153 12.59 -12.24 -6.68
N SER A 154 13.86 -12.39 -7.11
CA SER A 154 14.46 -13.71 -7.22
C SER A 154 14.76 -14.34 -5.86
N ILE A 155 14.94 -15.67 -5.85
CA ILE A 155 15.29 -16.40 -4.63
C ILE A 155 16.59 -15.88 -4.03
N ASP A 156 17.61 -15.62 -4.86
CA ASP A 156 18.92 -15.14 -4.40
C ASP A 156 18.82 -13.73 -3.79
N GLN A 157 18.01 -12.85 -4.41
CA GLN A 157 17.74 -11.52 -3.87
C GLN A 157 17.01 -11.62 -2.54
N GLN A 158 16.01 -12.50 -2.46
CA GLN A 158 15.27 -12.73 -1.22
C GLN A 158 16.15 -13.34 -0.13
N ASP A 159 17.07 -14.25 -0.48
CA ASP A 159 18.06 -14.81 0.44
C ASP A 159 19.00 -13.74 0.98
N HIS A 160 19.45 -12.83 0.13
CA HIS A 160 20.25 -11.69 0.56
C HIS A 160 19.49 -10.83 1.57
N VAL A 161 18.25 -10.50 1.29
CA VAL A 161 17.38 -9.73 2.23
C VAL A 161 17.26 -10.46 3.56
N ILE A 162 16.89 -11.74 3.54
CA ILE A 162 16.67 -12.55 4.75
C ILE A 162 17.96 -12.64 5.58
N LYS A 163 19.08 -13.00 4.96
CA LYS A 163 20.37 -13.11 5.66
C LYS A 163 20.79 -11.80 6.29
N THR A 164 20.63 -10.70 5.56
CA THR A 164 20.97 -9.37 6.11
C THR A 164 20.08 -9.00 7.27
N ILE A 165 18.76 -9.22 7.20
CA ILE A 165 17.85 -8.98 8.32
C ILE A 165 18.31 -9.76 9.55
N ILE A 166 18.58 -11.05 9.39
CA ILE A 166 19.03 -11.92 10.51
C ILE A 166 20.32 -11.40 11.14
N ASN A 167 21.26 -10.90 10.33
CA ASN A 167 22.54 -10.42 10.83
C ASN A 167 22.47 -9.07 11.56
N VAL A 168 21.45 -8.24 11.27
CA VAL A 168 21.34 -6.89 11.85
C VAL A 168 20.34 -6.81 13.00
N LEU A 169 19.54 -7.86 13.26
CA LEU A 169 18.66 -7.96 14.42
C LEU A 169 19.46 -8.19 15.71
#